data_c6f75db07a408096142a9ca3dab6af3d
#
_entry.id   c6f75db07a408096142a9ca3dab6af3d
#
_cell.length_a   1.000
_cell.length_b   1.000
_cell.length_c   1.000
_cell.angle_alpha   90.00
_cell.angle_beta   90.00
_cell.angle_gamma   90.00
#
_symmetry.space_group_name_H-M   'P 1'
#
loop_
_entity.id
_entity.type
_entity.pdbx_description
1 polymer ?
#
loop_
_entity_poly.entity_id
_entity_poly.type
_entity_poly.pdbx_seq_one_letter_code
_entity_poly.pdbx_strand_id
1 'polypeptide(L)' 'GDFIEWIGQTPGNAGPNYRADIREIDISGDAGVAILVETDYLGHDFVDYFSVARIDGEWKITNKTYADMGVTQPAA' A
#
# COMPACT_ATOMS: atom_id res chain seq x y z
N GLY A 1 -10.28 -3.47 -10.03
CA GLY A 1 -11.42 -3.93 -9.24
C GLY A 1 -11.38 -3.37 -7.84
N ASP A 2 -12.34 -3.75 -7.05
CA ASP A 2 -12.52 -3.22 -5.69
C ASP A 2 -11.31 -3.47 -4.79
N PHE A 3 -10.63 -4.59 -4.98
CA PHE A 3 -9.44 -4.92 -4.19
C PHE A 3 -8.32 -3.92 -4.41
N ILE A 4 -8.06 -3.58 -5.68
CA ILE A 4 -6.99 -2.62 -6.02
C ILE A 4 -7.35 -1.23 -5.51
N GLU A 5 -8.60 -0.82 -5.66
CA GLU A 5 -9.07 0.47 -5.15
C GLU A 5 -8.93 0.57 -3.64
N TRP A 6 -9.23 -0.50 -2.93
CA TRP A 6 -9.15 -0.54 -1.48
C TRP A 6 -7.70 -0.39 -0.99
N ILE A 7 -6.74 -1.10 -1.60
CA ILE A 7 -5.32 -0.97 -1.22
C ILE A 7 -4.78 0.43 -1.53
N GLY A 8 -5.20 1.01 -2.66
CA GLY A 8 -4.70 2.30 -3.11
C GLY A 8 -5.41 3.52 -2.52
N GLN A 9 -6.31 3.34 -1.54
CA GLN A 9 -7.02 4.47 -0.95
C GLN A 9 -6.09 5.44 -0.23
N THR A 10 -6.24 6.73 -0.52
CA THR A 10 -5.46 7.77 0.14
C THR A 10 -5.94 7.96 1.57
N PRO A 11 -5.07 7.83 2.57
CA PRO A 11 -5.42 8.16 3.95
C PRO A 11 -5.82 9.63 4.09
N GLY A 12 -6.85 9.92 4.88
CA GLY A 12 -7.39 11.26 5.01
C GLY A 12 -6.45 12.29 5.60
N ASN A 13 -5.40 11.86 6.29
CA ASN A 13 -4.44 12.75 6.96
C ASN A 13 -3.02 12.63 6.39
N ALA A 14 -2.87 12.13 5.17
CA ALA A 14 -1.55 11.85 4.61
C ALA A 14 -0.78 13.11 4.17
N GLY A 15 -1.49 14.20 3.91
CA GLY A 15 -0.87 15.43 3.45
C GLY A 15 -1.15 15.72 1.97
N PRO A 16 -0.88 16.96 1.52
CA PRO A 16 -1.32 17.41 0.18
C PRO A 16 -0.56 16.79 -0.99
N ASN A 17 0.65 16.30 -0.75
CA ASN A 17 1.50 15.75 -1.81
C ASN A 17 1.60 14.22 -1.74
N TYR A 18 0.76 13.61 -0.92
CA TYR A 18 0.76 12.16 -0.76
C TYR A 18 0.41 11.46 -2.07
N ARG A 19 1.16 10.41 -2.39
CA ARG A 19 0.88 9.54 -3.52
C ARG A 19 1.12 8.10 -3.12
N ALA A 20 0.24 7.22 -3.55
CA ALA A 20 0.39 5.78 -3.36
C ALA A 20 0.38 5.09 -4.71
N ASP A 21 1.36 4.24 -4.95
CA ASP A 21 1.49 3.47 -6.17
C ASP A 21 1.59 1.98 -5.81
N ILE A 22 0.77 1.16 -6.44
CA ILE A 22 0.86 -0.29 -6.29
C ILE A 22 2.01 -0.76 -7.16
N ARG A 23 3.03 -1.30 -6.51
CA ARG A 23 4.24 -1.77 -7.18
C ARG A 23 4.08 -3.20 -7.69
N GLU A 24 3.41 -4.04 -6.92
CA GLU A 24 3.23 -5.44 -7.26
C GLU A 24 2.02 -6.01 -6.55
N ILE A 25 1.29 -6.87 -7.25
CA ILE A 25 0.25 -7.73 -6.66
C ILE A 25 0.45 -9.10 -7.26
N ASP A 26 0.54 -10.12 -6.41
CA ASP A 26 0.66 -11.51 -6.81
C ASP A 26 -0.36 -12.34 -6.05
N ILE A 27 -1.36 -12.83 -6.74
CA ILE A 27 -2.48 -13.58 -6.17
C ILE A 27 -2.51 -14.98 -6.74
N SER A 28 -2.65 -15.97 -5.86
CA SER A 28 -2.88 -17.35 -6.22
C SER A 28 -4.10 -17.85 -5.45
N GLY A 29 -5.20 -18.09 -6.15
CA GLY A 29 -6.45 -18.50 -5.49
C GLY A 29 -6.93 -17.46 -4.49
N ASP A 30 -6.99 -17.84 -3.22
CA ASP A 30 -7.52 -17.01 -2.15
C ASP A 30 -6.43 -16.34 -1.29
N ALA A 31 -5.19 -16.33 -1.76
CA ALA A 31 -4.08 -15.76 -1.00
C ALA A 31 -3.13 -15.00 -1.93
N GLY A 32 -2.37 -14.07 -1.35
CA GLY A 32 -1.40 -13.33 -2.13
C GLY A 32 -0.64 -12.29 -1.34
N VAL A 33 0.09 -11.49 -2.09
CA VAL A 33 0.88 -10.38 -1.56
C VAL A 33 0.59 -9.13 -2.38
N ALA A 34 0.74 -7.98 -1.75
CA ALA A 34 0.70 -6.69 -2.41
C ALA A 34 1.80 -5.79 -1.86
N ILE A 35 2.44 -5.03 -2.73
CA ILE A 35 3.49 -4.09 -2.35
C ILE A 35 3.05 -2.69 -2.80
N LEU A 36 2.97 -1.77 -1.84
CA LEU A 36 2.55 -0.41 -2.05
C LEU A 36 3.72 0.53 -1.78
N VAL A 37 3.96 1.46 -2.69
CA VAL A 37 4.95 2.52 -2.47
C VAL A 37 4.19 3.80 -2.14
N GLU A 38 4.44 4.35 -0.96
CA GLU A 38 3.85 5.60 -0.52
C GLU A 38 4.89 6.71 -0.59
N THR A 39 4.55 7.81 -1.25
CA THR A 39 5.42 8.97 -1.38
C THR A 39 4.82 10.13 -0.60
N ASP A 40 5.64 10.73 0.24
CA ASP A 40 5.27 11.91 1.04
C ASP A 40 4.07 11.67 1.97
N TYR A 41 4.15 10.57 2.72
CA TYR A 41 3.23 10.34 3.84
C TYR A 41 3.80 11.09 5.05
N LEU A 42 3.22 12.26 5.33
CA LEU A 42 3.68 13.15 6.40
C LEU A 42 5.19 13.44 6.31
N GLY A 43 5.70 13.60 5.09
CA GLY A 43 7.09 13.96 4.85
C GLY A 43 8.06 12.81 4.67
N HIS A 44 7.59 11.55 4.73
CA HIS A 44 8.43 10.36 4.54
C HIS A 44 7.90 9.47 3.43
N ASP A 45 8.79 8.73 2.80
CA ASP A 45 8.44 7.70 1.84
C ASP A 45 8.46 6.34 2.52
N PHE A 46 7.54 5.48 2.14
CA PHE A 46 7.41 4.13 2.70
C PHE A 46 7.24 3.10 1.60
N VAL A 47 7.65 1.88 1.88
CA VAL A 47 7.26 0.71 1.10
C VAL A 47 6.51 -0.21 2.04
N ASP A 48 5.26 -0.51 1.71
CA ASP A 48 4.38 -1.36 2.51
C ASP A 48 4.26 -2.73 1.87
N TYR A 49 4.40 -3.76 2.68
CA TYR A 49 4.28 -5.15 2.26
C TYR A 49 3.08 -5.76 2.96
N PHE A 50 2.13 -6.25 2.17
CA PHE A 50 0.91 -6.86 2.69
C PHE A 50 0.85 -8.31 2.31
N SER A 51 0.49 -9.18 3.28
CA SER A 51 -0.07 -10.48 2.97
C SER A 51 -1.58 -10.33 2.96
N VAL A 52 -2.23 -10.93 1.98
CA VAL A 52 -3.69 -10.81 1.81
C VAL A 52 -4.31 -12.19 1.61
N ALA A 53 -5.53 -12.34 2.04
CA ALA A 53 -6.29 -13.57 1.83
C ALA A 53 -7.76 -13.23 1.61
N ARG A 54 -8.42 -14.04 0.78
CA ARG A 54 -9.88 -13.95 0.63
C ARG A 54 -10.52 -14.89 1.64
N ILE A 55 -11.27 -14.33 2.57
CA ILE A 55 -11.92 -15.04 3.66
C ILE A 55 -13.40 -14.71 3.58
N ASP A 56 -14.25 -15.74 3.43
CA ASP A 56 -15.69 -15.58 3.29
C ASP A 56 -16.08 -14.62 2.15
N GLY A 57 -15.36 -14.71 1.04
CA GLY A 57 -15.62 -13.88 -0.13
C GLY A 57 -15.06 -12.48 -0.10
N GLU A 58 -14.35 -12.10 0.97
CA GLU A 58 -13.78 -10.77 1.14
C GLU A 58 -12.27 -10.83 1.22
N TRP A 59 -11.58 -9.94 0.51
CA TRP A 59 -10.14 -9.79 0.63
C TRP A 59 -9.79 -9.03 1.90
N LYS A 60 -8.85 -9.59 2.67
CA LYS A 60 -8.40 -9.01 3.94
C LYS A 60 -6.90 -8.99 4.00
N ILE A 61 -6.36 -7.96 4.65
CA ILE A 61 -4.95 -7.90 4.99
C ILE A 61 -4.74 -8.80 6.20
N THR A 62 -3.89 -9.81 6.06
CA THR A 62 -3.58 -10.74 7.16
C THR A 62 -2.28 -10.40 7.85
N ASN A 63 -1.41 -9.62 7.21
CA ASN A 63 -0.17 -9.14 7.80
C ASN A 63 0.30 -7.91 7.04
N LYS A 64 0.93 -6.99 7.76
CA LYS A 64 1.54 -5.80 7.17
C LYS A 64 2.90 -5.56 7.80
N THR A 65 3.91 -5.36 6.95
CA THR A 65 5.20 -4.81 7.36
C THR A 65 5.51 -3.63 6.45
N TYR A 66 6.36 -2.73 6.91
CA TYR A 66 6.72 -1.59 6.10
C TYR A 66 8.17 -1.20 6.34
N ALA A 67 8.75 -0.52 5.36
CA ALA A 67 10.06 0.09 5.46
C ALA A 67 9.90 1.60 5.33
N ASP A 68 10.46 2.35 6.29
CA ASP A 68 10.58 3.80 6.19
C ASP A 68 11.81 4.09 5.34
N MET A 69 11.61 4.69 4.18
CA MET A 69 12.68 4.98 3.21
C MET A 69 13.32 6.34 3.45
N GLY A 70 12.93 7.03 4.52
CA GLY A 70 13.48 8.31 4.89
C GLY A 70 12.62 9.48 4.43
N VAL A 71 13.14 10.67 4.64
CA VAL A 71 12.46 11.92 4.30
C VAL A 71 12.29 12.00 2.78
N THR A 72 11.07 12.37 2.35
CA THR A 72 10.78 12.56 0.94
C THR A 72 11.71 13.61 0.35
N GLN A 73 12.37 13.27 -0.75
CA GLN A 73 13.26 14.20 -1.44
C GLN A 73 12.43 15.17 -2.28
N PRO A 74 12.81 16.46 -2.32
CA PRO A 74 12.12 17.40 -3.20
C PRO A 74 12.28 16.99 -4.66
N ALA A 75 11.27 17.29 -5.47
CA ALA A 75 11.35 17.08 -6.90
C ALA A 75 12.47 17.93 -7.50
N ALA A 76 13.26 17.32 -8.35
CA ALA A 76 14.36 18.01 -9.02
C ALA A 76 13.85 18.93 -10.13
#